data_9cef695854d1d66b37d08c844771c0da
#
_entry.id   9cef695854d1d66b37d08c844771c0da
#
_cell.length_a   1.000
_cell.length_b   1.000
_cell.length_c   1.000
_cell.angle_alpha   90.00
_cell.angle_beta   90.00
_cell.angle_gamma   90.00
#
_symmetry.space_group_name_H-M   'P 1'
#
loop_
_entity.id
_entity.type
_entity.pdbx_description
1 polymer ?
#
loop_
_entity_poly.entity_id
_entity_poly.type
_entity_poly.pdbx_seq_one_letter_code
_entity_poly.pdbx_strand_id
1 'polypeptide(L)'
;MCGKDAFHVRIRAHPFHVLRINKMLSCAGADRLQTGMRGAFGKPLGTVARVHIGQVIISVRAKEQHKENVIEALRRAKFKFPGRQKIAVSRKWGFTKWDLKDYEQMRSDGRLVPNGVTCYYKPNRGPFSDWVRIQEQLHGVN
;
A
#
# COMPACT_ATOMS: atom_id res chain seq x y z
N MET A 1 17.52 3.77 -12.86
CA MET A 1 16.80 2.81 -13.72
C MET A 1 15.58 3.45 -14.34
N CYS A 2 14.60 3.93 -13.57
CA CYS A 2 13.45 4.67 -14.09
C CYS A 2 13.52 6.13 -13.65
N GLY A 3 13.04 7.05 -14.46
CA GLY A 3 12.94 8.46 -14.08
C GLY A 3 12.02 8.66 -12.87
N LYS A 4 12.15 9.80 -12.20
CA LYS A 4 11.42 10.14 -10.97
C LYS A 4 9.90 10.09 -11.15
N ASP A 5 9.41 10.46 -12.34
CA ASP A 5 7.99 10.52 -12.69
C ASP A 5 7.47 9.26 -13.41
N ALA A 6 8.30 8.22 -13.54
CA ALA A 6 7.97 7.02 -14.28
C ALA A 6 7.19 5.97 -13.47
N PHE A 7 7.09 6.13 -12.16
CA PHE A 7 6.44 5.18 -11.27
C PHE A 7 5.82 5.86 -10.04
N HIS A 8 4.83 5.18 -9.45
CA HIS A 8 4.28 5.52 -8.14
C HIS A 8 4.36 4.32 -7.20
N VAL A 9 4.77 4.56 -5.96
CA VAL A 9 4.84 3.55 -4.90
C VAL A 9 3.80 3.86 -3.84
N ARG A 10 3.11 2.83 -3.39
CA ARG A 10 2.20 2.90 -2.25
C ARG A 10 2.60 1.84 -1.23
N ILE A 11 2.95 2.27 -0.04
CA ILE A 11 3.19 1.40 1.11
C ILE A 11 1.86 1.15 1.80
N ARG A 12 1.48 -0.13 1.96
CA ARG A 12 0.17 -0.55 2.44
C ARG A 12 0.20 -1.20 3.82
N ALA A 13 1.37 -1.34 4.41
CA ALA A 13 1.55 -1.76 5.79
C ALA A 13 1.73 -0.53 6.68
N HIS A 14 1.04 -0.51 7.83
CA HIS A 14 1.07 0.60 8.77
C HIS A 14 1.52 0.14 10.15
N PRO A 15 2.52 0.79 10.76
CA PRO A 15 3.10 0.39 12.03
C PRO A 15 2.29 0.92 13.22
N PHE A 16 1.07 0.42 13.40
CA PHE A 16 0.19 0.86 14.50
C PHE A 16 0.37 0.09 15.80
N HIS A 17 1.01 -1.08 15.75
CA HIS A 17 1.18 -1.89 16.94
C HIS A 17 2.46 -1.51 17.68
N VAL A 18 2.34 -1.23 18.98
CA VAL A 18 3.47 -0.91 19.86
C VAL A 18 4.03 -2.20 20.44
N LEU A 19 5.32 -2.46 20.16
CA LEU A 19 6.06 -3.55 20.75
C LEU A 19 6.61 -3.10 22.12
N ARG A 20 6.41 -3.94 23.13
CA ARG A 20 6.92 -3.69 24.48
C ARG A 20 8.03 -4.67 24.84
N ILE A 21 8.97 -4.19 25.64
CA ILE A 21 10.04 -5.00 26.20
C ILE A 21 10.08 -4.86 27.72
N ASN A 22 10.14 -6.00 28.40
CA ASN A 22 10.54 -6.06 29.81
C ASN A 22 12.03 -6.39 29.84
N LYS A 23 12.87 -5.37 29.99
CA LYS A 23 14.32 -5.53 30.00
C LYS A 23 14.77 -5.98 31.40
N MET A 24 15.26 -7.19 31.51
CA MET A 24 15.85 -7.72 32.73
C MET A 24 17.29 -7.20 32.91
N LEU A 25 17.75 -7.19 34.15
CA LEU A 25 19.14 -6.87 34.49
C LEU A 25 20.06 -7.99 33.97
N SER A 26 21.17 -7.62 33.37
CA SER A 26 22.18 -8.56 32.82
C SER A 26 23.55 -8.40 33.49
N CYS A 27 23.59 -7.76 34.67
CA CYS A 27 24.83 -7.54 35.40
C CYS A 27 25.06 -8.62 36.48
N ALA A 28 26.29 -8.68 37.00
CA ALA A 28 26.62 -9.52 38.17
C ALA A 28 25.76 -9.13 39.37
N GLY A 29 25.15 -10.11 40.06
CA GLY A 29 24.19 -9.87 41.12
C GLY A 29 22.77 -9.56 40.67
N ALA A 30 22.43 -9.75 39.38
CA ALA A 30 21.12 -9.55 38.86
C ALA A 30 20.02 -10.34 39.57
N ASP A 31 20.30 -11.57 40.01
CA ASP A 31 19.38 -12.46 40.75
C ASP A 31 18.90 -11.84 42.06
N ARG A 32 19.71 -11.01 42.71
CA ARG A 32 19.37 -10.32 43.98
C ARG A 32 18.57 -9.05 43.76
N LEU A 33 18.75 -8.39 42.65
CA LEU A 33 18.16 -7.09 42.31
C LEU A 33 16.96 -7.21 41.37
N GLN A 34 16.80 -8.37 40.71
CA GLN A 34 15.79 -8.60 39.72
C GLN A 34 14.48 -9.08 40.36
N THR A 35 13.38 -8.48 40.00
CA THR A 35 12.03 -8.89 40.43
C THR A 35 11.45 -10.03 39.57
N GLY A 36 12.21 -10.59 38.63
CA GLY A 36 11.76 -11.63 37.71
C GLY A 36 10.63 -11.13 36.79
N MET A 37 9.60 -11.94 36.61
CA MET A 37 8.42 -11.62 35.83
C MET A 37 7.37 -10.79 36.56
N ARG A 38 7.59 -10.40 37.79
CA ARG A 38 6.69 -9.51 38.51
C ARG A 38 6.74 -8.11 37.93
N GLY A 39 5.58 -7.61 37.44
CA GLY A 39 5.51 -6.34 36.75
C GLY A 39 6.10 -6.39 35.37
N ALA A 40 5.97 -7.51 34.65
CA ALA A 40 6.61 -7.78 33.35
C ALA A 40 5.98 -7.03 32.14
N PHE A 41 5.01 -6.14 32.35
CA PHE A 41 4.34 -5.42 31.25
C PHE A 41 5.30 -4.65 30.34
N GLY A 42 6.39 -4.14 30.90
CA GLY A 42 7.47 -3.51 30.13
C GLY A 42 7.18 -2.10 29.63
N LYS A 43 8.14 -1.57 28.89
CA LYS A 43 8.10 -0.23 28.29
C LYS A 43 8.05 -0.34 26.77
N PRO A 44 7.48 0.65 26.05
CA PRO A 44 7.52 0.68 24.59
C PRO A 44 8.96 0.60 24.06
N LEU A 45 9.21 -0.30 23.10
CA LEU A 45 10.48 -0.45 22.40
C LEU A 45 10.42 0.15 20.99
N GLY A 46 9.31 -0.04 20.30
CA GLY A 46 9.15 0.43 18.93
C GLY A 46 7.76 0.10 18.40
N THR A 47 7.56 0.38 17.12
CA THR A 47 6.30 0.11 16.43
C THR A 47 6.49 -0.95 15.36
N VAL A 48 5.47 -1.78 15.16
CA VAL A 48 5.46 -2.86 14.17
C VAL A 48 4.14 -2.86 13.39
N ALA A 49 4.20 -3.31 12.16
CA ALA A 49 3.02 -3.53 11.34
C ALA A 49 2.63 -5.01 11.39
N ARG A 50 1.38 -5.29 11.73
CA ARG A 50 0.82 -6.63 11.63
C ARG A 50 0.39 -6.90 10.20
N VAL A 51 0.88 -8.00 9.64
CA VAL A 51 0.63 -8.40 8.25
C VAL A 51 0.12 -9.84 8.23
N HIS A 52 -0.96 -10.07 7.49
CA HIS A 52 -1.52 -11.40 7.27
C HIS A 52 -0.93 -12.05 6.03
N ILE A 53 -1.00 -13.38 5.95
CA ILE A 53 -0.58 -14.13 4.77
C ILE A 53 -1.44 -13.69 3.57
N GLY A 54 -0.79 -13.38 2.44
CA GLY A 54 -1.46 -12.90 1.24
C GLY A 54 -1.75 -11.39 1.21
N GLN A 55 -1.46 -10.67 2.30
CA GLN A 55 -1.64 -9.21 2.33
C GLN A 55 -0.57 -8.51 1.50
N VAL A 56 -0.99 -7.51 0.72
CA VAL A 56 -0.09 -6.68 -0.07
C VAL A 56 0.60 -5.66 0.84
N ILE A 57 1.93 -5.67 0.88
CA ILE A 57 2.75 -4.76 1.68
C ILE A 57 3.11 -3.51 0.89
N ILE A 58 3.53 -3.69 -0.36
CA ILE A 58 3.94 -2.61 -1.27
C ILE A 58 3.22 -2.80 -2.60
N SER A 59 2.69 -1.73 -3.15
CA SER A 59 2.14 -1.69 -4.51
C SER A 59 2.90 -0.66 -5.34
N VAL A 60 3.26 -1.02 -6.55
CA VAL A 60 3.94 -0.12 -7.48
C VAL A 60 3.14 -0.03 -8.77
N ARG A 61 2.98 1.18 -9.28
CA ARG A 61 2.38 1.48 -10.56
C ARG A 61 3.45 2.11 -11.46
N ALA A 62 3.65 1.56 -12.63
CA ALA A 62 4.62 2.07 -13.60
C ALA A 62 4.14 1.83 -15.03
N LYS A 63 4.77 2.48 -16.00
CA LYS A 63 4.57 2.18 -17.42
C LYS A 63 5.10 0.78 -17.73
N GLU A 64 4.52 0.11 -18.71
CA GLU A 64 4.86 -1.28 -19.05
C GLU A 64 6.34 -1.48 -19.43
N GLN A 65 6.93 -0.53 -20.11
CA GLN A 65 8.36 -0.50 -20.46
C GLN A 65 9.31 -0.60 -19.24
N HIS A 66 8.82 -0.26 -18.04
CA HIS A 66 9.59 -0.31 -16.79
C HIS A 66 9.25 -1.51 -15.91
N LYS A 67 8.44 -2.45 -16.40
CA LYS A 67 7.98 -3.63 -15.66
C LYS A 67 9.13 -4.43 -15.06
N GLU A 68 10.13 -4.75 -15.87
CA GLU A 68 11.30 -5.53 -15.43
C GLU A 68 12.10 -4.81 -14.34
N ASN A 69 12.31 -3.51 -14.50
CA ASN A 69 13.00 -2.68 -13.52
C ASN A 69 12.27 -2.66 -12.17
N VAL A 70 10.95 -2.61 -12.18
CA VAL A 70 10.11 -2.65 -10.97
C VAL A 70 10.20 -4.02 -10.30
N ILE A 71 10.14 -5.10 -11.07
CA ILE A 71 10.28 -6.47 -10.54
C ILE A 71 11.64 -6.64 -9.86
N GLU A 72 12.72 -6.18 -10.50
CA GLU A 72 14.06 -6.26 -9.92
C GLU A 72 14.20 -5.40 -8.66
N ALA A 73 13.63 -4.21 -8.64
CA ALA A 73 13.61 -3.36 -7.45
C ALA A 73 12.89 -4.02 -6.28
N LEU A 74 11.74 -4.63 -6.53
CA LEU A 74 10.98 -5.36 -5.52
C LEU A 74 11.71 -6.65 -5.09
N ARG A 75 12.42 -7.31 -6.00
CA ARG A 75 13.27 -8.46 -5.67
C ARG A 75 14.36 -8.10 -4.65
N ARG A 76 14.98 -6.95 -4.82
CA ARG A 76 15.96 -6.44 -3.84
C ARG A 76 15.31 -6.02 -2.53
N ALA A 77 14.16 -5.37 -2.60
CA ALA A 77 13.43 -4.91 -1.43
C ALA A 77 12.93 -6.06 -0.54
N LYS A 78 12.48 -7.18 -1.13
CA LYS A 78 11.93 -8.31 -0.38
C LYS A 78 12.90 -8.93 0.63
N PHE A 79 14.21 -8.86 0.39
CA PHE A 79 15.22 -9.37 1.31
C PHE A 79 15.35 -8.55 2.61
N LYS A 80 14.76 -7.38 2.65
CA LYS A 80 14.73 -6.53 3.86
C LYS A 80 13.55 -6.82 4.77
N PHE A 81 12.60 -7.66 4.33
CA PHE A 81 11.44 -8.07 5.11
C PHE A 81 11.62 -9.48 5.67
N PRO A 82 11.09 -9.74 6.87
CA PRO A 82 11.08 -11.09 7.43
C PRO A 82 10.15 -12.00 6.63
N GLY A 83 10.49 -13.29 6.59
CA GLY A 83 9.70 -14.32 5.93
C GLY A 83 9.82 -14.33 4.40
N ARG A 84 9.01 -15.17 3.78
CA ARG A 84 8.99 -15.35 2.32
C ARG A 84 8.05 -14.34 1.66
N GLN A 85 8.58 -13.52 0.77
CA GLN A 85 7.82 -12.55 0.00
C GLN A 85 7.66 -13.01 -1.45
N LYS A 86 6.46 -12.88 -1.99
CA LYS A 86 6.15 -13.13 -3.40
C LYS A 86 5.92 -11.81 -4.13
N ILE A 87 6.38 -11.72 -5.36
CA ILE A 87 6.13 -10.61 -6.27
C ILE A 87 5.09 -11.09 -7.27
N ALA A 88 3.99 -10.37 -7.40
CA ALA A 88 2.93 -10.68 -8.34
C ALA A 88 2.68 -9.47 -9.24
N VAL A 89 2.54 -9.71 -10.54
CA VAL A 89 2.08 -8.70 -11.49
C VAL A 89 0.55 -8.72 -11.47
N SER A 90 -0.04 -7.58 -11.12
CA SER A 90 -1.49 -7.45 -11.09
C SER A 90 -2.06 -7.34 -12.51
N ARG A 91 -3.23 -7.91 -12.75
CA ARG A 91 -4.02 -7.71 -13.97
C ARG A 91 -4.88 -6.44 -13.96
N LYS A 92 -4.91 -5.75 -12.81
CA LYS A 92 -5.68 -4.52 -12.64
C LYS A 92 -4.94 -3.32 -13.22
N TRP A 93 -5.70 -2.37 -13.76
CA TRP A 93 -5.14 -1.11 -14.23
C TRP A 93 -4.67 -0.25 -13.05
N GLY A 94 -3.37 -0.05 -12.93
CA GLY A 94 -2.74 0.79 -11.89
C GLY A 94 -3.25 0.46 -10.48
N PHE A 95 -3.66 1.50 -9.75
CA PHE A 95 -4.23 1.37 -8.41
C PHE A 95 -5.77 1.32 -8.39
N THR A 96 -6.38 1.04 -9.54
CA THR A 96 -7.83 0.92 -9.67
C THR A 96 -8.32 -0.48 -9.29
N LYS A 97 -9.63 -0.63 -9.20
CA LYS A 97 -10.29 -1.92 -8.91
C LYS A 97 -10.63 -2.73 -10.16
N TRP A 98 -10.53 -2.13 -11.33
CA TRP A 98 -10.91 -2.75 -12.61
C TRP A 98 -9.73 -3.46 -13.25
N ASP A 99 -10.00 -4.56 -13.92
CA ASP A 99 -9.04 -5.25 -14.75
C ASP A 99 -8.76 -4.40 -16.02
N LEU A 100 -7.62 -4.62 -16.68
CA LEU A 100 -7.18 -3.81 -17.82
C LEU A 100 -8.24 -3.71 -18.92
N LYS A 101 -8.80 -4.86 -19.33
CA LYS A 101 -9.81 -4.93 -20.39
C LYS A 101 -11.09 -4.16 -20.04
N ASP A 102 -11.58 -4.37 -18.80
CA ASP A 102 -12.77 -3.69 -18.31
C ASP A 102 -12.56 -2.17 -18.20
N TYR A 103 -11.36 -1.77 -17.77
CA TYR A 103 -11.00 -0.35 -17.69
C TYR A 103 -11.00 0.32 -19.07
N GLU A 104 -10.38 -0.31 -20.06
CA GLU A 104 -10.32 0.21 -21.44
C GLU A 104 -11.71 0.33 -22.05
N GLN A 105 -12.56 -0.69 -21.88
CA GLN A 105 -13.93 -0.65 -22.34
C GLN A 105 -14.75 0.45 -21.67
N MET A 106 -14.73 0.49 -20.33
CA MET A 106 -15.49 1.52 -19.60
C MET A 106 -14.98 2.94 -19.85
N ARG A 107 -13.70 3.09 -20.21
CA ARG A 107 -13.14 4.37 -20.60
C ARG A 107 -13.61 4.78 -21.98
N SER A 108 -13.66 3.86 -22.97
CA SER A 108 -14.20 4.14 -24.31
C SER A 108 -15.69 4.50 -24.25
N ASP A 109 -16.44 3.86 -23.34
CA ASP A 109 -17.86 4.12 -23.11
C ASP A 109 -18.11 5.46 -22.35
N GLY A 110 -17.05 6.17 -21.94
CA GLY A 110 -17.14 7.41 -21.16
C GLY A 110 -17.62 7.20 -19.71
N ARG A 111 -17.62 5.98 -19.21
CA ARG A 111 -18.06 5.63 -17.84
C ARG A 111 -16.99 5.79 -16.78
N LEU A 112 -15.72 5.78 -17.17
CA LEU A 112 -14.57 6.02 -16.30
C LEU A 112 -13.84 7.29 -16.72
N VAL A 113 -13.61 8.16 -15.74
CA VAL A 113 -12.88 9.41 -15.91
C VAL A 113 -11.62 9.36 -15.07
N PRO A 114 -10.44 9.51 -15.69
CA PRO A 114 -9.18 9.57 -14.93
C PRO A 114 -9.17 10.77 -13.98
N ASN A 115 -8.73 10.53 -12.74
CA ASN A 115 -8.51 11.58 -11.76
C ASN A 115 -7.17 11.32 -11.06
N GLY A 116 -6.09 11.80 -11.64
CA GLY A 116 -4.74 11.59 -11.13
C GLY A 116 -4.40 10.12 -10.94
N VAL A 117 -4.31 9.67 -9.69
CA VAL A 117 -3.94 8.29 -9.33
C VAL A 117 -5.11 7.31 -9.45
N THR A 118 -6.33 7.81 -9.42
CA THR A 118 -7.56 7.03 -9.45
C THR A 118 -8.41 7.37 -10.67
N CYS A 119 -9.63 6.86 -10.70
CA CYS A 119 -10.63 7.22 -11.69
C CYS A 119 -11.99 7.32 -11.03
N TYR A 120 -12.82 8.22 -11.53
CA TYR A 120 -14.23 8.30 -11.15
C TYR A 120 -15.05 7.36 -12.01
N TYR A 121 -15.97 6.66 -11.38
CA TYR A 121 -16.98 5.88 -12.06
C TYR A 121 -18.27 6.70 -12.17
N LYS A 122 -18.76 6.86 -13.40
CA LYS A 122 -20.03 7.52 -13.71
C LYS A 122 -21.16 6.47 -13.64
N PRO A 123 -21.98 6.47 -12.58
CA PRO A 123 -23.08 5.52 -12.47
C PRO A 123 -24.18 5.88 -13.48
N ASN A 124 -24.97 4.87 -13.88
CA ASN A 124 -26.15 5.07 -14.73
C ASN A 124 -27.34 5.68 -13.97
N ARG A 125 -27.23 5.79 -12.64
CA ARG A 125 -28.24 6.30 -11.73
C ARG A 125 -27.55 7.02 -10.57
N GLY A 126 -28.28 7.90 -9.91
CA GLY A 126 -27.79 8.65 -8.75
C GLY A 126 -28.42 10.04 -8.67
N PRO A 127 -28.07 10.83 -7.66
CA PRO A 127 -28.48 12.22 -7.54
C PRO A 127 -28.03 13.03 -8.75
N PHE A 128 -28.90 13.89 -9.26
CA PHE A 128 -28.60 14.75 -10.41
C PHE A 128 -27.41 15.69 -10.14
N SER A 129 -27.28 16.16 -8.90
CA SER A 129 -26.15 16.99 -8.47
C SER A 129 -24.79 16.32 -8.67
N ASP A 130 -24.68 15.01 -8.43
CA ASP A 130 -23.44 14.28 -8.66
C ASP A 130 -23.12 14.14 -10.16
N TRP A 131 -24.17 13.97 -10.97
CA TRP A 131 -24.01 13.94 -12.42
C TRP A 131 -23.53 15.30 -12.96
N VAL A 132 -24.11 16.42 -12.50
CA VAL A 132 -23.69 17.78 -12.89
C VAL A 132 -22.23 18.00 -12.53
N ARG A 133 -21.84 17.70 -11.28
CA ARG A 133 -20.45 17.85 -10.83
C ARG A 133 -19.46 17.04 -11.68
N ILE A 134 -19.82 15.80 -12.06
CA ILE A 134 -18.98 14.98 -12.95
C ILE A 134 -18.90 15.59 -14.35
N GLN A 135 -19.98 16.13 -14.90
CA GLN A 135 -19.97 16.81 -16.20
C GLN A 135 -19.10 18.07 -16.17
N GLU A 136 -19.19 18.87 -15.14
CA GLU A 136 -18.34 20.06 -14.96
C GLU A 136 -16.85 19.70 -14.92
N GLN A 137 -16.50 18.61 -14.23
CA GLN A 137 -15.12 18.12 -14.20
C GLN A 137 -14.64 17.55 -15.54
N LEU A 138 -15.56 16.99 -16.35
CA LEU A 138 -15.24 16.39 -17.65
C LEU A 138 -15.08 17.44 -18.76
N HIS A 139 -15.93 18.42 -18.76
CA HIS A 139 -16.05 19.36 -19.88
C HIS A 139 -15.50 20.75 -19.57
N GLY A 140 -15.01 20.95 -18.32
CA GLY A 140 -14.41 22.20 -17.86
C GLY A 140 -15.28 23.38 -18.29
N VAL A 141 -16.26 23.75 -17.49
CA VAL A 141 -16.91 25.04 -17.73
C VAL A 141 -15.87 26.09 -17.38
N ASN A 142 -15.26 26.65 -18.43
CA ASN A 142 -14.48 27.89 -18.31
C ASN A 142 -15.40 29.04 -17.95
#